data_67dc48ad52fc3462b32a7455a3473163
#
_entry.id   67dc48ad52fc3462b32a7455a3473163
#
_cell.length_a   1.000
_cell.length_b   1.000
_cell.length_c   1.000
_cell.angle_alpha   90.00
_cell.angle_beta   90.00
_cell.angle_gamma   90.00
#
_symmetry.space_group_name_H-M   'P 1'
#
loop_
_entity.id
_entity.type
_entity.pdbx_description
1 polymer ?
#
loop_
_entity_poly.entity_id
_entity_poly.type
_entity_poly.pdbx_seq_one_letter_code
_entity_poly.pdbx_strand_id
1 'polypeptide(L)'
;MSTERNKRAPAPRQTKRRKLIAATIDESKEFLTAQQIHAQLRDAGESVGLATVYRALQSMADNNEVDSIRNEDGEMAYRSCSESHHHHLICRECGKTVEIFPTSLEDWTSEIVEKHGYTSPEHLLEIWGLCPDCS
;
A
#
# COMPACT_ATOMS: atom_id res chain seq x y z
N MET A 1 -21.11 8.66 25.27
CA MET A 1 -21.04 7.21 25.24
C MET A 1 -19.98 6.77 24.30
N SER A 2 -18.82 6.52 24.86
CA SER A 2 -17.75 5.94 24.11
C SER A 2 -18.14 4.51 23.82
N THR A 3 -18.41 4.22 22.58
CA THR A 3 -18.24 2.88 22.11
C THR A 3 -16.75 2.63 22.09
N GLU A 4 -16.20 2.34 23.26
CA GLU A 4 -14.97 1.61 23.29
C GLU A 4 -15.27 0.28 22.63
N ARG A 5 -15.11 0.25 21.33
CA ARG A 5 -14.96 -1.01 20.64
C ARG A 5 -13.82 -1.68 21.33
N ASN A 6 -14.17 -2.68 22.07
CA ASN A 6 -13.24 -3.60 22.66
C ASN A 6 -12.24 -3.97 21.55
N LYS A 7 -11.13 -3.26 21.51
CA LYS A 7 -10.00 -3.64 20.68
C LYS A 7 -9.46 -4.90 21.32
N ARG A 8 -10.10 -6.02 21.01
CA ARG A 8 -9.53 -7.31 21.37
C ARG A 8 -8.15 -7.32 20.79
N ALA A 9 -7.17 -7.32 21.67
CA ALA A 9 -5.80 -7.55 21.24
C ALA A 9 -5.81 -8.80 20.35
N PRO A 10 -5.22 -8.74 19.14
CA PRO A 10 -5.16 -9.91 18.27
C PRO A 10 -4.49 -11.05 19.02
N ALA A 11 -4.94 -12.27 18.78
CA ALA A 11 -4.31 -13.44 19.37
C ALA A 11 -2.80 -13.41 19.10
N PRO A 12 -1.94 -13.85 20.03
CA PRO A 12 -0.49 -13.78 19.86
C PRO A 12 0.01 -14.35 18.53
N ARG A 13 -0.64 -15.40 18.06
CA ARG A 13 -0.31 -16.04 16.78
C ARG A 13 -0.60 -15.11 15.58
N GLN A 14 -1.71 -14.38 15.59
CA GLN A 14 -2.05 -13.41 14.56
C GLN A 14 -1.09 -12.23 14.60
N THR A 15 -0.71 -11.77 15.79
CA THR A 15 0.26 -10.69 15.97
C THR A 15 1.61 -11.07 15.36
N LYS A 16 2.08 -12.30 15.57
CA LYS A 16 3.33 -12.78 14.99
C LYS A 16 3.28 -12.78 13.46
N ARG A 17 2.20 -13.32 12.89
CA ARG A 17 2.01 -13.36 11.44
C ARG A 17 1.94 -11.96 10.84
N ARG A 18 1.22 -11.06 11.49
CA ARG A 18 1.12 -9.66 11.06
C ARG A 18 2.49 -8.98 11.06
N LYS A 19 3.32 -9.21 12.08
CA LYS A 19 4.68 -8.68 12.16
C LYS A 19 5.57 -9.20 11.03
N LEU A 20 5.46 -10.48 10.71
CA LEU A 20 6.20 -11.09 9.61
C LEU A 20 5.82 -10.47 8.27
N ILE A 21 4.54 -10.26 8.05
CA ILE A 21 4.03 -9.63 6.83
C ILE A 21 4.50 -8.18 6.75
N ALA A 22 4.39 -7.42 7.84
CA ALA A 22 4.85 -6.05 7.91
C ALA A 22 6.35 -5.93 7.64
N ALA A 23 7.15 -6.81 8.22
CA ALA A 23 8.60 -6.84 8.00
C ALA A 23 8.94 -7.10 6.52
N THR A 24 8.22 -8.02 5.87
CA THR A 24 8.40 -8.32 4.46
C THR A 24 8.13 -7.10 3.59
N ILE A 25 7.07 -6.36 3.90
CA ILE A 25 6.72 -5.13 3.19
C ILE A 25 7.78 -4.05 3.44
N ASP A 26 8.22 -3.88 4.68
CA ASP A 26 9.19 -2.84 5.06
C ASP A 26 10.56 -3.06 4.41
N GLU A 27 10.94 -4.30 4.19
CA GLU A 27 12.20 -4.64 3.51
C GLU A 27 12.13 -4.37 2.00
N SER A 28 10.94 -4.34 1.44
CA SER A 28 10.74 -4.08 0.01
C SER A 28 10.57 -2.59 -0.24
N LYS A 29 11.19 -2.12 -1.31
CA LYS A 29 10.98 -0.75 -1.82
C LYS A 29 9.99 -0.72 -2.96
N GLU A 30 9.42 -1.87 -3.30
CA GLU A 30 8.49 -2.07 -4.39
C GLU A 30 7.11 -2.42 -3.85
N PHE A 31 6.09 -2.18 -4.66
CA PHE A 31 4.77 -2.71 -4.37
C PHE A 31 4.79 -4.23 -4.54
N LEU A 32 4.26 -4.94 -3.55
CA LEU A 32 4.18 -6.40 -3.56
C LEU A 32 2.72 -6.85 -3.50
N THR A 33 2.38 -7.83 -4.33
CA THR A 33 1.07 -8.51 -4.23
C THR A 33 1.08 -9.46 -3.03
N ALA A 34 -0.11 -9.88 -2.61
CA ALA A 34 -0.24 -10.88 -1.54
C ALA A 34 0.49 -12.18 -1.87
N GLN A 35 0.43 -12.61 -3.13
CA GLN A 35 1.12 -13.83 -3.57
C GLN A 35 2.63 -13.69 -3.49
N GLN A 36 3.17 -12.53 -3.86
CA GLN A 36 4.61 -12.26 -3.75
C GLN A 36 5.06 -12.25 -2.29
N ILE A 37 4.30 -11.62 -1.41
CA ILE A 37 4.58 -11.61 0.02
C ILE A 37 4.53 -13.03 0.59
N HIS A 38 3.51 -13.79 0.24
CA HIS A 38 3.36 -15.18 0.64
C HIS A 38 4.56 -16.04 0.20
N ALA A 39 5.00 -15.86 -1.06
CA ALA A 39 6.15 -16.59 -1.59
C ALA A 39 7.44 -16.25 -0.84
N GLN A 40 7.66 -14.97 -0.52
CA GLN A 40 8.84 -14.54 0.25
C GLN A 40 8.83 -15.13 1.67
N LEU A 41 7.67 -15.17 2.32
CA LEU A 41 7.54 -15.77 3.65
C LEU A 41 7.83 -17.28 3.60
N ARG A 42 7.30 -17.97 2.62
CA ARG A 42 7.55 -19.40 2.42
C ARG A 42 9.04 -19.67 2.19
N ASP A 43 9.69 -18.87 1.37
CA ASP A 43 11.12 -19.00 1.08
C ASP A 43 11.98 -18.72 2.32
N ALA A 44 11.49 -17.90 3.24
CA ALA A 44 12.13 -17.64 4.52
C ALA A 44 11.84 -18.72 5.58
N GLY A 45 11.10 -19.78 5.22
CA GLY A 45 10.76 -20.87 6.13
C GLY A 45 9.56 -20.58 7.03
N GLU A 46 8.80 -19.52 6.76
CA GLU A 46 7.63 -19.15 7.56
C GLU A 46 6.36 -19.82 7.01
N SER A 47 5.56 -20.35 7.93
CA SER A 47 4.31 -21.04 7.58
C SER A 47 3.13 -20.09 7.79
N VAL A 48 2.80 -19.31 6.76
CA VAL A 48 1.65 -18.39 6.77
C VAL A 48 0.81 -18.67 5.54
N GLY A 49 -0.47 -18.96 5.74
CA GLY A 49 -1.40 -19.23 4.64
C GLY A 49 -1.69 -17.99 3.80
N LEU A 50 -1.94 -18.19 2.51
CA LEU A 50 -2.22 -17.10 1.58
C LEU A 50 -3.45 -16.28 2.02
N ALA A 51 -4.53 -16.96 2.48
CA ALA A 51 -5.72 -16.27 2.97
C ALA A 51 -5.41 -15.37 4.17
N THR A 52 -4.52 -15.80 5.05
CA THR A 52 -4.07 -15.00 6.19
C THR A 52 -3.31 -13.75 5.73
N VAL A 53 -2.47 -13.90 4.71
CA VAL A 53 -1.74 -12.77 4.11
C VAL A 53 -2.73 -11.76 3.55
N TYR A 54 -3.73 -12.19 2.76
CA TYR A 54 -4.76 -11.31 2.21
C TYR A 54 -5.50 -10.53 3.29
N ARG A 55 -5.95 -11.21 4.35
CA ARG A 55 -6.69 -10.57 5.44
C ARG A 55 -5.84 -9.55 6.19
N ALA A 56 -4.58 -9.88 6.45
CA ALA A 56 -3.66 -8.97 7.13
C ALA A 56 -3.41 -7.71 6.28
N LEU A 57 -3.16 -7.88 4.99
CA LEU A 57 -2.92 -6.78 4.07
C LEU A 57 -4.14 -5.87 3.95
N GLN A 58 -5.33 -6.44 3.85
CA GLN A 58 -6.57 -5.67 3.80
C GLN A 58 -6.75 -4.84 5.07
N SER A 59 -6.51 -5.42 6.22
CA SER A 59 -6.57 -4.73 7.51
C SER A 59 -5.54 -3.60 7.59
N MET A 60 -4.31 -3.87 7.16
CA MET A 60 -3.24 -2.87 7.16
C MET A 60 -3.56 -1.70 6.23
N ALA A 61 -4.12 -1.98 5.06
CA ALA A 61 -4.54 -0.94 4.11
C ALA A 61 -5.71 -0.12 4.67
N ASP A 62 -6.70 -0.77 5.28
CA ASP A 62 -7.85 -0.09 5.88
C ASP A 62 -7.43 0.84 7.04
N ASN A 63 -6.36 0.50 7.74
CA ASN A 63 -5.80 1.29 8.83
C ASN A 63 -4.73 2.29 8.37
N ASN A 64 -4.52 2.44 7.08
CA ASN A 64 -3.50 3.32 6.50
C ASN A 64 -2.06 2.99 6.95
N GLU A 65 -1.80 1.74 7.28
CA GLU A 65 -0.47 1.27 7.65
C GLU A 65 0.40 0.98 6.42
N VAL A 66 -0.23 0.70 5.30
CA VAL A 66 0.44 0.48 4.01
C VAL A 66 -0.34 1.19 2.92
N ASP A 67 0.34 1.55 1.85
CA ASP A 67 -0.29 2.00 0.62
C ASP A 67 -0.70 0.79 -0.21
N SER A 68 -1.82 0.91 -0.88
CA SER A 68 -2.29 -0.11 -1.80
C SER A 68 -2.63 0.50 -3.14
N ILE A 69 -2.26 -0.19 -4.20
CA ILE A 69 -2.61 0.18 -5.58
C ILE A 69 -3.11 -1.05 -6.31
N ARG A 70 -3.87 -0.82 -7.36
CA ARG A 70 -4.21 -1.88 -8.31
C ARG A 70 -3.19 -1.83 -9.44
N ASN A 71 -2.46 -2.93 -9.65
CA ASN A 71 -1.44 -3.00 -10.70
C ASN A 71 -2.07 -3.18 -12.09
N GLU A 72 -1.24 -3.24 -13.12
CA GLU A 72 -1.70 -3.39 -14.51
C GLU A 72 -2.48 -4.68 -14.75
N ASP A 73 -2.20 -5.72 -13.97
CA ASP A 73 -2.90 -7.01 -14.06
C ASP A 73 -4.22 -7.02 -13.27
N GLY A 74 -4.57 -5.91 -12.64
CA GLY A 74 -5.77 -5.80 -11.83
C GLY A 74 -5.63 -6.36 -10.42
N GLU A 75 -4.43 -6.73 -10.00
CA GLU A 75 -4.17 -7.23 -8.64
C GLU A 75 -3.82 -6.09 -7.70
N MET A 76 -4.21 -6.24 -6.43
CA MET A 76 -3.82 -5.29 -5.40
C MET A 76 -2.36 -5.53 -5.00
N ALA A 77 -1.59 -4.47 -4.92
CA ALA A 77 -0.21 -4.49 -4.45
C ALA A 77 -0.03 -3.51 -3.31
N TYR A 78 0.91 -3.78 -2.43
CA TYR A 78 1.07 -3.09 -1.15
C TYR A 78 2.51 -2.65 -0.93
N ARG A 79 2.68 -1.48 -0.31
CA ARG A 79 3.99 -0.92 -0.02
C ARG A 79 3.91 -0.09 1.25
N SER A 80 4.94 -0.17 2.08
CA SER A 80 5.10 0.74 3.20
C SER A 80 5.62 2.07 2.66
N CYS A 81 4.85 3.12 2.83
CA CYS A 81 5.16 4.45 2.34
C CYS A 81 5.09 5.47 3.48
N SER A 82 5.50 6.71 3.22
CA SER A 82 5.38 7.78 4.18
C SER A 82 3.92 8.10 4.48
N GLU A 83 3.65 8.63 5.68
CA GLU A 83 2.28 8.95 6.11
C GLU A 83 1.70 10.18 5.41
N SER A 84 2.54 11.03 4.83
CA SER A 84 2.10 12.22 4.11
C SER A 84 1.48 11.84 2.76
N HIS A 85 0.58 12.69 2.29
CA HIS A 85 -0.06 12.50 0.98
C HIS A 85 1.00 12.51 -0.13
N HIS A 86 0.99 11.50 -0.96
CA HIS A 86 1.96 11.32 -2.04
C HIS A 86 1.35 10.49 -3.17
N HIS A 87 2.06 10.48 -4.28
CA HIS A 87 1.75 9.64 -5.44
C HIS A 87 2.96 8.79 -5.77
N HIS A 88 2.83 7.88 -6.71
CA HIS A 88 3.89 6.95 -7.04
C HIS A 88 4.23 6.99 -8.52
N LEU A 89 5.53 6.87 -8.80
CA LEU A 89 6.05 6.58 -10.14
C LEU A 89 6.64 5.18 -10.10
N ILE A 90 6.12 4.28 -10.91
CA ILE A 90 6.40 2.85 -10.81
C ILE A 90 6.95 2.35 -12.14
N CYS A 91 8.06 1.63 -12.10
CA CYS A 91 8.57 0.94 -13.28
C CYS A 91 7.73 -0.31 -13.53
N ARG A 92 7.11 -0.39 -14.71
CA ARG A 92 6.29 -1.54 -15.07
C ARG A 92 7.08 -2.82 -15.28
N GLU A 93 8.38 -2.70 -15.50
CA GLU A 93 9.26 -3.85 -15.78
C GLU A 93 9.84 -4.44 -14.49
N CYS A 94 10.52 -3.62 -13.67
CA CYS A 94 11.22 -4.08 -12.48
C CYS A 94 10.53 -3.75 -11.16
N GLY A 95 9.47 -2.95 -11.17
CA GLY A 95 8.72 -2.59 -9.98
C GLY A 95 9.33 -1.45 -9.15
N LYS A 96 10.49 -0.92 -9.56
CA LYS A 96 11.12 0.20 -8.85
C LYS A 96 10.13 1.35 -8.69
N THR A 97 9.96 1.83 -7.47
CA THR A 97 8.94 2.82 -7.13
C THR A 97 9.57 4.05 -6.47
N VAL A 98 9.10 5.22 -6.89
CA VAL A 98 9.49 6.51 -6.31
C VAL A 98 8.23 7.20 -5.79
N GLU A 99 8.28 7.68 -4.55
CA GLU A 99 7.22 8.54 -4.01
C GLU A 99 7.37 9.94 -4.57
N ILE A 100 6.26 10.54 -4.98
CA ILE A 100 6.22 11.87 -5.57
C ILE A 100 5.34 12.76 -4.74
N PHE A 101 5.78 14.00 -4.49
CA PHE A 101 5.05 14.98 -3.70
C PHE A 101 4.77 16.23 -4.57
N PRO A 102 3.89 16.13 -5.59
CA PRO A 102 3.71 17.22 -6.55
C PRO A 102 2.79 18.31 -6.00
N THR A 103 3.39 19.36 -5.47
CA THR A 103 2.64 20.51 -4.94
C THR A 103 1.74 21.15 -5.99
N SER A 104 2.24 21.29 -7.23
CA SER A 104 1.48 21.88 -8.33
C SER A 104 0.20 21.11 -8.67
N LEU A 105 0.26 19.77 -8.62
CA LEU A 105 -0.90 18.93 -8.87
C LEU A 105 -1.94 19.11 -7.78
N GLU A 106 -1.51 19.15 -6.52
CA GLU A 106 -2.40 19.33 -5.37
C GLU A 106 -3.10 20.69 -5.43
N ASP A 107 -2.36 21.74 -5.76
CA ASP A 107 -2.92 23.09 -5.92
C ASP A 107 -3.96 23.12 -7.03
N TRP A 108 -3.65 22.52 -8.17
CA TRP A 108 -4.56 22.46 -9.31
C TRP A 108 -5.84 21.70 -8.99
N THR A 109 -5.75 20.56 -8.33
CA THR A 109 -6.94 19.78 -7.93
C THR A 109 -7.80 20.54 -6.96
N SER A 110 -7.19 21.25 -6.00
CA SER A 110 -7.90 22.08 -5.04
C SER A 110 -8.65 23.24 -5.73
N GLU A 111 -8.03 23.89 -6.69
CA GLU A 111 -8.65 24.97 -7.47
C GLU A 111 -9.88 24.48 -8.24
N ILE A 112 -9.79 23.31 -8.87
CA ILE A 112 -10.92 22.74 -9.62
C ILE A 112 -12.09 22.41 -8.70
N VAL A 113 -11.81 21.79 -7.56
CA VAL A 113 -12.82 21.43 -6.57
C VAL A 113 -13.55 22.67 -6.08
N GLU A 114 -12.79 23.68 -5.70
CA GLU A 114 -13.34 24.95 -5.20
C GLU A 114 -14.16 25.67 -6.27
N LYS A 115 -13.63 25.76 -7.49
CA LYS A 115 -14.29 26.42 -8.61
C LYS A 115 -15.67 25.84 -8.89
N HIS A 116 -15.83 24.55 -8.75
CA HIS A 116 -17.09 23.87 -9.01
C HIS A 116 -17.94 23.61 -7.77
N GLY A 117 -17.51 24.09 -6.60
CA GLY A 117 -18.25 23.97 -5.36
C GLY A 117 -18.35 22.57 -4.78
N TYR A 118 -17.43 21.69 -5.14
CA TYR A 118 -17.40 20.34 -4.60
C TYR A 118 -16.72 20.31 -3.24
N THR A 119 -17.08 19.34 -2.41
CA THR A 119 -16.51 19.13 -1.07
C THR A 119 -15.97 17.73 -0.93
N SER A 120 -15.09 17.53 0.05
CA SER A 120 -14.49 16.22 0.35
C SER A 120 -13.82 15.56 -0.86
N PRO A 121 -12.89 16.25 -1.54
CA PRO A 121 -12.26 15.70 -2.73
C PRO A 121 -11.34 14.53 -2.41
N GLU A 122 -11.33 13.56 -3.29
CA GLU A 122 -10.35 12.49 -3.32
C GLU A 122 -9.83 12.37 -4.74
N HIS A 123 -8.57 12.03 -4.88
CA HIS A 123 -8.01 11.76 -6.20
C HIS A 123 -7.02 10.61 -6.13
N LEU A 124 -6.94 9.88 -7.23
CA LEU A 124 -5.99 8.80 -7.42
C LEU A 124 -5.11 9.15 -8.60
N LEU A 125 -3.82 9.06 -8.40
CA LEU A 125 -2.83 9.24 -9.47
C LEU A 125 -1.67 8.31 -9.21
N GLU A 126 -1.45 7.41 -10.15
CA GLU A 126 -0.26 6.58 -10.21
C GLU A 126 0.29 6.67 -11.61
N ILE A 127 1.60 6.71 -11.74
CA ILE A 127 2.28 6.82 -13.04
C ILE A 127 3.14 5.57 -13.24
N TRP A 128 2.94 4.89 -14.35
CA TRP A 128 3.76 3.76 -14.75
C TRP A 128 4.61 4.14 -15.95
N GLY A 129 5.87 3.74 -15.92
CA GLY A 129 6.80 3.96 -17.01
C GLY A 129 7.93 2.93 -16.95
N LEU A 130 9.00 3.19 -17.66
CA LEU A 130 10.22 2.39 -17.58
C LEU A 130 11.30 3.21 -16.87
N CYS A 131 11.90 2.64 -15.83
CA CYS A 131 12.99 3.33 -15.12
C CYS A 131 14.24 3.43 -16.03
N PRO A 132 15.23 4.26 -15.67
CA PRO A 132 16.44 4.40 -16.47
C PRO A 132 17.17 3.09 -16.77
N ASP A 133 17.11 2.13 -15.83
CA ASP A 133 17.78 0.83 -16.02
C ASP A 133 17.01 -0.11 -16.94
N CYS A 134 15.72 0.12 -17.14
CA CYS A 134 14.84 -0.70 -17.98
C CYS A 134 14.49 -0.04 -19.31
N SER A 135 14.90 1.19 -19.49
CA SER A 135 14.64 1.94 -20.74
C SER A 135 15.61 1.58 -21.86
#